data_eeca5b29067334244dac412b274a2b8c
#
_entry.id   eeca5b29067334244dac412b274a2b8c
#
_cell.length_a   1.000
_cell.length_b   1.000
_cell.length_c   1.000
_cell.angle_alpha   90.00
_cell.angle_beta   90.00
_cell.angle_gamma   90.00
#
_symmetry.space_group_name_H-M   'P 1'
#
loop_
_entity.id
_entity.type
_entity.pdbx_description
1 polymer ?
#
loop_
_entity_poly.entity_id
_entity_poly.type
_entity_poly.pdbx_seq_one_letter_code
_entity_poly.pdbx_strand_id
1 'polypeptide(L)'
;DSMSVRENLGFTLKRHAKDLSAEELESQIIDVLESVGLSEAIDKMPSELSGGMRKRIGLARTLILKPEIILYDEPTTGLDTITSREISELILEIQKKNKTSSIIITHDMPCAKHTSDRIVILKEGVIHVEGTYEELEKSDDEWVRSFFI
;
A
#
# COMPACT_ATOMS: atom_id res chain seq x y z
N ASP A 1 -3.20 -7.52 17.61
CA ASP A 1 -4.64 -7.79 17.77
C ASP A 1 -5.23 -7.27 19.08
N SER A 2 -4.41 -6.88 20.05
CA SER A 2 -4.82 -6.39 21.37
C SER A 2 -4.80 -4.85 21.50
N MET A 3 -4.49 -4.15 20.46
CA MET A 3 -4.38 -2.68 20.42
C MET A 3 -5.38 -2.10 19.42
N SER A 4 -6.01 -0.97 19.78
CA SER A 4 -6.82 -0.18 18.88
C SER A 4 -5.98 0.39 17.70
N VAL A 5 -6.64 0.96 16.68
CA VAL A 5 -5.96 1.65 15.58
C VAL A 5 -5.05 2.77 16.11
N ARG A 6 -5.55 3.60 17.03
CA ARG A 6 -4.77 4.66 17.71
C ARG A 6 -3.51 4.11 18.35
N GLU A 7 -3.64 3.05 19.13
CA GLU A 7 -2.52 2.43 19.84
C GLU A 7 -1.51 1.80 18.87
N ASN A 8 -1.95 1.15 17.79
CA ASN A 8 -1.09 0.59 16.76
C ASN A 8 -0.23 1.66 16.08
N LEU A 9 -0.82 2.77 15.70
CA LEU A 9 -0.11 3.90 15.07
C LEU A 9 0.82 4.59 16.06
N GLY A 10 0.32 4.85 17.28
CA GLY A 10 1.10 5.47 18.35
C GLY A 10 2.29 4.63 18.79
N PHE A 11 2.15 3.30 18.84
CA PHE A 11 3.25 2.40 19.14
C PHE A 11 4.37 2.50 18.09
N THR A 12 4.00 2.54 16.82
CA THR A 12 4.94 2.68 15.72
C THR A 12 5.72 3.99 15.82
N LEU A 13 5.03 5.11 16.07
CA LEU A 13 5.68 6.42 16.25
C LEU A 13 6.61 6.48 17.46
N LYS A 14 6.14 6.05 18.63
CA LYS A 14 6.93 6.07 19.88
C LYS A 14 8.22 5.27 19.78
N ARG A 15 8.22 4.22 18.95
CA ARG A 15 9.42 3.39 18.76
C ARG A 15 10.49 4.10 17.91
N HIS A 16 10.09 4.98 17.00
CA HIS A 16 10.99 5.63 16.04
C HIS A 16 11.27 7.10 16.35
N ALA A 17 10.35 7.79 17.04
CA ALA A 17 10.47 9.19 17.42
C ALA A 17 10.24 9.33 18.94
N LYS A 18 11.34 9.36 19.69
CA LYS A 18 11.30 9.31 21.17
C LYS A 18 10.92 10.65 21.84
N ASP A 19 11.00 11.77 21.11
CA ASP A 19 10.87 13.12 21.68
C ASP A 19 9.54 13.82 21.30
N LEU A 20 8.53 13.05 20.80
CA LEU A 20 7.23 13.62 20.47
C LEU A 20 6.41 13.86 21.74
N SER A 21 5.81 15.04 21.85
CA SER A 21 4.77 15.31 22.85
C SER A 21 3.51 14.48 22.56
N ALA A 22 2.63 14.35 23.57
CA ALA A 22 1.36 13.65 23.39
C ALA A 22 0.48 14.31 22.32
N GLU A 23 0.52 15.64 22.23
CA GLU A 23 -0.24 16.42 21.24
C GLU A 23 0.27 16.22 19.82
N GLU A 24 1.60 16.23 19.62
CA GLU A 24 2.23 15.97 18.33
C GLU A 24 1.97 14.54 17.84
N LEU A 25 2.03 13.58 18.77
CA LEU A 25 1.73 12.17 18.46
C LEU A 25 0.28 12.01 18.01
N GLU A 26 -0.67 12.61 18.72
CA GLU A 26 -2.09 12.56 18.37
C GLU A 26 -2.37 13.22 17.02
N SER A 27 -1.78 14.41 16.79
CA SER A 27 -1.92 15.11 15.50
C SER A 27 -1.42 14.24 14.33
N GLN A 28 -0.26 13.60 14.46
CA GLN A 28 0.27 12.74 13.39
C GLN A 28 -0.59 11.50 13.13
N ILE A 29 -1.22 10.93 14.18
CA ILE A 29 -2.16 9.82 14.05
C ILE A 29 -3.39 10.26 13.27
N ILE A 30 -3.97 11.41 13.60
CA ILE A 30 -5.15 11.95 12.92
C ILE A 30 -4.82 12.23 11.44
N ASP A 31 -3.72 12.93 11.16
CA ASP A 31 -3.29 13.29 9.81
C ASP A 31 -3.10 12.06 8.91
N VAL A 32 -2.48 11.00 9.43
CA VAL A 32 -2.26 9.78 8.64
C VAL A 32 -3.56 9.01 8.41
N LEU A 33 -4.47 8.98 9.38
CA LEU A 33 -5.79 8.34 9.22
C LEU A 33 -6.65 9.09 8.21
N GLU A 34 -6.60 10.41 8.21
CA GLU A 34 -7.26 11.24 7.20
C GLU A 34 -6.71 10.93 5.80
N SER A 35 -5.39 10.79 5.67
CA SER A 35 -4.73 10.49 4.38
C SER A 35 -5.12 9.15 3.77
N VAL A 36 -5.60 8.20 4.58
CA VAL A 36 -6.10 6.88 4.12
C VAL A 36 -7.63 6.79 4.19
N GLY A 37 -8.34 7.89 4.51
CA GLY A 37 -9.80 7.97 4.56
C GLY A 37 -10.44 7.17 5.69
N LEU A 38 -9.77 7.06 6.85
CA LEU A 38 -10.23 6.25 7.99
C LEU A 38 -10.21 7.00 9.33
N SER A 39 -10.43 8.30 9.34
CA SER A 39 -10.47 9.11 10.56
C SER A 39 -11.43 8.55 11.63
N GLU A 40 -12.60 8.04 11.20
CA GLU A 40 -13.62 7.47 12.08
C GLU A 40 -13.23 6.11 12.69
N ALA A 41 -12.15 5.48 12.21
CA ALA A 41 -11.71 4.17 12.69
C ALA A 41 -10.68 4.24 13.83
N ILE A 42 -10.34 5.44 14.28
CA ILE A 42 -9.21 5.69 15.21
C ILE A 42 -9.29 4.88 16.51
N ASP A 43 -10.48 4.69 17.07
CA ASP A 43 -10.69 3.95 18.32
C ASP A 43 -11.16 2.49 18.10
N LYS A 44 -11.28 2.05 16.84
CA LYS A 44 -11.69 0.67 16.52
C LYS A 44 -10.56 -0.33 16.79
N MET A 45 -10.98 -1.55 17.11
CA MET A 45 -10.08 -2.71 17.17
C MET A 45 -9.90 -3.31 15.78
N PRO A 46 -8.78 -3.97 15.48
CA PRO A 46 -8.55 -4.64 14.19
C PRO A 46 -9.64 -5.64 13.79
N SER A 47 -10.30 -6.27 14.78
CA SER A 47 -11.42 -7.19 14.57
C SER A 47 -12.70 -6.53 14.04
N GLU A 48 -12.83 -5.22 14.25
CA GLU A 48 -13.98 -4.42 13.82
C GLU A 48 -13.79 -3.82 12.40
N LEU A 49 -12.63 -4.07 11.78
CA LEU A 49 -12.26 -3.53 10.47
C LEU A 49 -12.58 -4.52 9.35
N SER A 50 -13.11 -4.02 8.23
CA SER A 50 -13.20 -4.79 6.98
C SER A 50 -11.81 -5.14 6.42
N GLY A 51 -11.75 -6.02 5.42
CA GLY A 51 -10.49 -6.36 4.73
C GLY A 51 -9.79 -5.12 4.15
N GLY A 52 -10.53 -4.28 3.42
CA GLY A 52 -10.02 -3.04 2.86
C GLY A 52 -9.56 -2.04 3.93
N MET A 53 -10.34 -1.88 5.01
CA MET A 53 -9.94 -1.03 6.14
C MET A 53 -8.63 -1.51 6.78
N ARG A 54 -8.46 -2.82 6.98
CA ARG A 54 -7.18 -3.38 7.50
C ARG A 54 -6.00 -3.07 6.59
N LYS A 55 -6.17 -3.18 5.27
CA LYS A 55 -5.13 -2.81 4.30
C LYS A 55 -4.78 -1.31 4.39
N ARG A 56 -5.78 -0.45 4.47
CA ARG A 56 -5.57 1.02 4.64
C ARG A 56 -4.88 1.35 5.97
N ILE A 57 -5.21 0.69 7.07
CA ILE A 57 -4.51 0.87 8.35
C ILE A 57 -3.06 0.35 8.27
N GLY A 58 -2.81 -0.77 7.59
CA GLY A 58 -1.46 -1.25 7.30
C GLY A 58 -0.63 -0.20 6.56
N LEU A 59 -1.23 0.46 5.58
CA LEU A 59 -0.62 1.57 4.85
C LEU A 59 -0.37 2.79 5.76
N ALA A 60 -1.34 3.18 6.58
CA ALA A 60 -1.18 4.27 7.55
C ALA A 60 0.00 4.03 8.51
N ARG A 61 0.21 2.78 8.97
CA ARG A 61 1.35 2.40 9.81
C ARG A 61 2.71 2.61 9.13
N THR A 62 2.76 2.46 7.82
CA THR A 62 3.97 2.73 7.04
C THR A 62 4.15 4.24 6.83
N LEU A 63 3.09 4.93 6.44
CA LEU A 63 3.10 6.35 6.11
C LEU A 63 3.42 7.26 7.30
N ILE A 64 3.02 6.86 8.50
CA ILE A 64 3.25 7.65 9.73
C ILE A 64 4.74 7.87 9.99
N LEU A 65 5.61 7.01 9.44
CA LEU A 65 7.07 7.14 9.51
C LEU A 65 7.65 8.04 8.40
N LYS A 66 6.82 8.57 7.51
CA LYS A 66 7.21 9.43 6.37
C LYS A 66 8.35 8.84 5.53
N PRO A 67 8.21 7.60 5.02
CA PRO A 67 9.25 6.95 4.23
C PRO A 67 9.42 7.61 2.87
N GLU A 68 10.63 7.54 2.29
CA GLU A 68 10.91 7.93 0.91
C GLU A 68 10.60 6.80 -0.07
N ILE A 69 10.69 5.54 0.38
CA ILE A 69 10.42 4.33 -0.41
C ILE A 69 9.42 3.46 0.34
N ILE A 70 8.40 2.98 -0.36
CA ILE A 70 7.38 2.07 0.19
C ILE A 70 7.42 0.75 -0.58
N LEU A 71 7.48 -0.35 0.16
CA LEU A 71 7.36 -1.69 -0.37
C LEU A 71 5.96 -2.22 -0.08
N TYR A 72 5.22 -2.57 -1.13
CA TYR A 72 3.90 -3.19 -1.03
C TYR A 72 4.02 -4.67 -1.38
N ASP A 73 3.53 -5.51 -0.49
CA ASP A 73 3.46 -6.95 -0.70
C ASP A 73 1.98 -7.37 -0.79
N GLU A 74 1.56 -7.70 -2.03
CA GLU A 74 0.20 -8.13 -2.35
C GLU A 74 -0.88 -7.19 -1.76
N PRO A 75 -0.90 -5.89 -2.12
CA PRO A 75 -1.77 -4.92 -1.47
C PRO A 75 -3.26 -5.18 -1.69
N THR A 76 -3.64 -5.83 -2.79
CA THR A 76 -5.03 -6.10 -3.19
C THR A 76 -5.50 -7.53 -2.90
N THR A 77 -4.60 -8.44 -2.50
CA THR A 77 -4.95 -9.83 -2.23
C THR A 77 -6.00 -9.98 -1.14
N GLY A 78 -7.04 -10.79 -1.43
CA GLY A 78 -8.14 -11.07 -0.52
C GLY A 78 -9.23 -9.99 -0.48
N LEU A 79 -9.21 -9.05 -1.42
CA LEU A 79 -10.22 -8.01 -1.60
C LEU A 79 -11.09 -8.30 -2.84
N ASP A 80 -12.30 -7.78 -2.83
CA ASP A 80 -13.14 -7.73 -4.03
C ASP A 80 -12.60 -6.70 -5.04
N THR A 81 -13.09 -6.77 -6.29
CA THR A 81 -12.61 -5.94 -7.40
C THR A 81 -12.74 -4.44 -7.13
N ILE A 82 -13.83 -4.01 -6.48
CA ILE A 82 -14.09 -2.59 -6.20
C ILE A 82 -13.08 -2.10 -5.16
N THR A 83 -12.96 -2.82 -4.05
CA THR A 83 -12.05 -2.48 -2.97
C THR A 83 -10.57 -2.53 -3.44
N SER A 84 -10.20 -3.51 -4.30
CA SER A 84 -8.88 -3.61 -4.91
C SER A 84 -8.52 -2.36 -5.71
N ARG A 85 -9.47 -1.87 -6.51
CA ARG A 85 -9.31 -0.64 -7.27
C ARG A 85 -9.13 0.57 -6.37
N GLU A 86 -9.95 0.70 -5.32
CA GLU A 86 -9.82 1.80 -4.34
C GLU A 86 -8.45 1.80 -3.65
N ILE A 87 -7.90 0.62 -3.31
CA ILE A 87 -6.55 0.51 -2.75
C ILE A 87 -5.49 0.95 -3.77
N SER A 88 -5.64 0.55 -5.03
CA SER A 88 -4.71 0.95 -6.10
C SER A 88 -4.72 2.47 -6.34
N GLU A 89 -5.92 3.08 -6.34
CA GLU A 89 -6.09 4.53 -6.44
C GLU A 89 -5.43 5.25 -5.24
N LEU A 90 -5.66 4.76 -4.03
CA LEU A 90 -5.05 5.29 -2.81
C LEU A 90 -3.52 5.23 -2.85
N ILE A 91 -2.92 4.14 -3.35
CA ILE A 91 -1.46 4.03 -3.53
C ILE A 91 -0.94 5.15 -4.43
N LEU A 92 -1.60 5.41 -5.57
CA LEU A 92 -1.21 6.50 -6.49
C LEU A 92 -1.36 7.89 -5.86
N GLU A 93 -2.45 8.13 -5.13
CA GLU A 93 -2.66 9.41 -4.44
C GLU A 93 -1.54 9.67 -3.42
N ILE A 94 -1.18 8.65 -2.65
CA ILE A 94 -0.10 8.73 -1.65
C ILE A 94 1.25 8.99 -2.32
N GLN A 95 1.57 8.27 -3.40
CA GLN A 95 2.80 8.49 -4.16
C GLN A 95 2.93 9.95 -4.61
N LYS A 96 1.86 10.49 -5.18
CA LYS A 96 1.82 11.88 -5.68
C LYS A 96 1.94 12.89 -4.53
N LYS A 97 1.16 12.70 -3.47
CA LYS A 97 1.10 13.62 -2.32
C LYS A 97 2.42 13.67 -1.56
N ASN A 98 3.03 12.51 -1.31
CA ASN A 98 4.22 12.39 -0.47
C ASN A 98 5.52 12.35 -1.30
N LYS A 99 5.43 12.29 -2.64
CA LYS A 99 6.58 12.13 -3.56
C LYS A 99 7.43 10.91 -3.21
N THR A 100 6.78 9.80 -2.85
CA THR A 100 7.44 8.54 -2.51
C THR A 100 7.69 7.70 -3.75
N SER A 101 8.76 6.91 -3.74
CA SER A 101 8.97 5.82 -4.68
C SER A 101 8.35 4.53 -4.13
N SER A 102 7.85 3.66 -5.01
CA SER A 102 7.19 2.42 -4.59
C SER A 102 7.68 1.22 -5.37
N ILE A 103 7.80 0.09 -4.68
CA ILE A 103 7.95 -1.22 -5.28
C ILE A 103 6.74 -2.04 -4.86
N ILE A 104 6.01 -2.59 -5.82
CA ILE A 104 4.78 -3.34 -5.59
C ILE A 104 5.00 -4.76 -6.07
N ILE A 105 4.90 -5.72 -5.17
CA ILE A 105 4.87 -7.15 -5.50
C ILE A 105 3.40 -7.53 -5.61
N THR A 106 2.99 -8.03 -6.76
CA THR A 106 1.60 -8.45 -6.99
C THR A 106 1.50 -9.42 -8.17
N HIS A 107 0.48 -10.27 -8.13
CA HIS A 107 0.00 -11.06 -9.27
C HIS A 107 -1.31 -10.47 -9.85
N ASP A 108 -1.83 -9.39 -9.27
CA ASP A 108 -3.03 -8.69 -9.73
C ASP A 108 -2.66 -7.73 -10.89
N MET A 109 -2.88 -8.17 -12.12
CA MET A 109 -2.53 -7.38 -13.30
C MET A 109 -3.32 -6.07 -13.43
N PRO A 110 -4.61 -5.98 -13.09
CA PRO A 110 -5.31 -4.70 -12.93
C PRO A 110 -4.61 -3.74 -11.98
N CYS A 111 -4.16 -4.19 -10.80
CA CYS A 111 -3.38 -3.38 -9.87
C CYS A 111 -2.05 -2.93 -10.51
N ALA A 112 -1.29 -3.87 -11.10
CA ALA A 112 -0.03 -3.55 -11.79
C ALA A 112 -0.22 -2.52 -12.91
N LYS A 113 -1.24 -2.68 -13.75
CA LYS A 113 -1.58 -1.73 -14.83
C LYS A 113 -1.85 -0.33 -14.31
N HIS A 114 -2.55 -0.25 -13.17
CA HIS A 114 -3.00 1.04 -12.63
C HIS A 114 -1.90 1.78 -11.88
N THR A 115 -0.99 1.06 -11.23
CA THR A 115 -0.04 1.64 -10.26
C THR A 115 1.39 1.73 -10.73
N SER A 116 1.79 1.03 -11.79
CA SER A 116 3.20 0.93 -12.18
C SER A 116 3.57 1.79 -13.38
N ASP A 117 4.72 2.44 -13.30
CA ASP A 117 5.40 3.05 -14.45
C ASP A 117 6.21 1.99 -15.21
N ARG A 118 6.69 0.96 -14.53
CA ARG A 118 7.49 -0.14 -15.06
C ARG A 118 7.17 -1.44 -14.33
N ILE A 119 7.05 -2.52 -15.07
CA ILE A 119 6.79 -3.86 -14.57
C ILE A 119 8.03 -4.73 -14.81
N VAL A 120 8.35 -5.54 -13.81
CA VAL A 120 9.42 -6.55 -13.87
C VAL A 120 8.78 -7.91 -13.64
N ILE A 121 8.95 -8.85 -14.58
CA ILE A 121 8.46 -10.21 -14.43
C ILE A 121 9.61 -11.13 -14.02
N LEU A 122 9.42 -11.80 -12.90
CA LEU A 122 10.38 -12.76 -12.35
C LEU A 122 10.07 -14.17 -12.82
N LYS A 123 11.10 -14.93 -13.19
CA LYS A 123 11.02 -16.35 -13.52
C LYS A 123 12.23 -17.06 -12.91
N GLU A 124 11.98 -18.15 -12.18
CA GLU A 124 13.04 -18.95 -11.56
C GLU A 124 14.04 -18.13 -10.70
N GLY A 125 13.53 -17.09 -10.02
CA GLY A 125 14.33 -16.24 -9.12
C GLY A 125 15.16 -15.16 -9.81
N VAL A 126 15.03 -14.98 -11.12
CA VAL A 126 15.74 -13.94 -11.89
C VAL A 126 14.76 -13.03 -12.64
N ILE A 127 15.21 -11.84 -12.99
CA ILE A 127 14.47 -10.94 -13.88
C ILE A 127 14.46 -11.57 -15.27
N HIS A 128 13.26 -11.93 -15.75
CA HIS A 128 13.07 -12.50 -17.07
C HIS A 128 12.88 -11.41 -18.13
N VAL A 129 12.05 -10.43 -17.81
CA VAL A 129 11.76 -9.28 -18.71
C VAL A 129 11.30 -8.09 -17.88
N GLU A 130 11.53 -6.89 -18.40
CA GLU A 130 11.01 -5.63 -17.85
C GLU A 130 10.50 -4.71 -18.96
N GLY A 131 9.51 -3.88 -18.65
CA GLY A 131 8.92 -2.92 -19.58
C GLY A 131 7.69 -2.23 -19.00
N THR A 132 7.04 -1.39 -19.80
CA THR A 132 5.72 -0.85 -19.49
C THR A 132 4.65 -1.95 -19.63
N TYR A 133 3.45 -1.71 -19.12
CA TYR A 133 2.32 -2.63 -19.28
C TYR A 133 2.05 -2.92 -20.78
N GLU A 134 2.00 -1.86 -21.60
CA GLU A 134 1.69 -1.94 -23.03
C GLU A 134 2.77 -2.68 -23.86
N GLU A 135 4.04 -2.57 -23.44
CA GLU A 135 5.15 -3.30 -24.07
C GLU A 135 5.07 -4.78 -23.76
N LEU A 136 4.83 -5.13 -22.49
CA LEU A 136 4.79 -6.52 -22.05
C LEU A 136 3.53 -7.26 -22.53
N GLU A 137 2.39 -6.57 -22.61
CA GLU A 137 1.15 -7.11 -23.20
C GLU A 137 1.34 -7.55 -24.65
N LYS A 138 2.25 -6.88 -25.38
CA LYS A 138 2.57 -7.17 -26.80
C LYS A 138 3.86 -7.96 -26.96
N SER A 139 4.42 -8.52 -25.91
CA SER A 139 5.67 -9.28 -25.96
C SER A 139 5.61 -10.44 -26.95
N ASP A 140 6.70 -10.76 -27.64
CA ASP A 140 6.80 -11.95 -28.47
C ASP A 140 6.84 -13.25 -27.65
N ASP A 141 7.18 -13.18 -26.37
CA ASP A 141 7.19 -14.31 -25.44
C ASP A 141 5.74 -14.64 -25.00
N GLU A 142 5.23 -15.80 -25.43
CA GLU A 142 3.87 -16.28 -25.09
C GLU A 142 3.67 -16.44 -23.57
N TRP A 143 4.71 -16.85 -22.85
CA TRP A 143 4.62 -16.98 -21.41
C TRP A 143 4.43 -15.60 -20.74
N VAL A 144 5.14 -14.59 -21.21
CA VAL A 144 4.95 -13.21 -20.75
C VAL A 144 3.54 -12.73 -21.06
N ARG A 145 3.07 -12.89 -22.30
CA ARG A 145 1.69 -12.49 -22.68
C ARG A 145 0.61 -13.13 -21.83
N SER A 146 0.83 -14.37 -21.34
CA SER A 146 -0.17 -15.09 -20.54
C SER A 146 -0.55 -14.39 -19.23
N PHE A 147 0.25 -13.45 -18.74
CA PHE A 147 -0.11 -12.63 -17.57
C PHE A 147 -1.13 -11.53 -17.87
N PHE A 148 -1.29 -11.16 -19.15
CA PHE A 148 -2.09 -10.01 -19.60
C PHE A 148 -3.44 -10.40 -20.25
N ILE A 149 -3.86 -11.64 -20.09
CA ILE A 149 -5.10 -12.22 -20.67
C ILE A 149 -6.24 -12.08 -19.67
#